data_d49becbe0f35e0009e5079ca7477cdf0
#
_entry.id   d49becbe0f35e0009e5079ca7477cdf0
#
_cell.length_a   1.000
_cell.length_b   1.000
_cell.length_c   1.000
_cell.angle_alpha   90.00
_cell.angle_beta   90.00
_cell.angle_gamma   90.00
#
_symmetry.space_group_name_H-M   'P 1'
#
loop_
_entity.id
_entity.type
_entity.pdbx_description
1 polymer ?
#
loop_
_entity_poly.entity_id
_entity_poly.type
_entity_poly.pdbx_seq_one_letter_code
_entity_poly.pdbx_strand_id
1 'polypeptide(L)'
;MLRASRWTLAEAWAGAMSVAAIRCSSRTTSVSSASYLRWKKAIASSYASRTMYWSGPIVLAFVIFHLLHLTAGYIHPGAAFIEGDVYHNVVAGFQVWWVSVWYIFSIILLGLHLRHGIWSMFQSLGMNHPRHTPILKSAAWVVALVIVLGYISIPISVMLGVVK
;
A
#
# COMPACT_ATOMS: atom_id res chain seq x y z
N MET A 1 -66.65 -9.24 44.91
CA MET A 1 -65.39 -9.10 45.65
C MET A 1 -64.25 -8.99 44.67
N LEU A 2 -63.81 -7.77 44.37
CA LEU A 2 -62.69 -7.51 43.49
C LEU A 2 -61.41 -7.46 44.33
N ARG A 3 -60.54 -8.43 44.14
CA ARG A 3 -59.23 -8.51 44.79
C ARG A 3 -58.25 -7.63 44.00
N ALA A 4 -58.06 -6.40 44.45
CA ALA A 4 -57.02 -5.54 43.90
C ALA A 4 -55.63 -6.13 44.25
N SER A 5 -54.91 -6.61 43.27
CA SER A 5 -53.49 -7.03 43.40
C SER A 5 -52.64 -5.80 43.74
N ARG A 6 -52.13 -5.74 44.96
CA ARG A 6 -51.14 -4.74 45.39
C ARG A 6 -49.84 -5.07 44.68
N TRP A 7 -49.55 -4.40 43.56
CA TRP A 7 -48.22 -4.35 43.04
C TRP A 7 -47.31 -3.59 44.00
N THR A 8 -46.33 -4.25 44.56
CA THR A 8 -45.37 -3.58 45.45
C THR A 8 -44.48 -2.66 44.65
N LEU A 9 -44.17 -1.48 45.19
CA LEU A 9 -43.25 -0.53 44.56
C LEU A 9 -41.93 -1.18 44.17
N ALA A 10 -41.49 -2.21 44.89
CA ALA A 10 -40.30 -2.98 44.60
C ALA A 10 -40.37 -3.71 43.25
N GLU A 11 -41.50 -4.26 42.84
CA GLU A 11 -41.68 -4.95 41.55
C GLU A 11 -41.68 -3.94 40.40
N ALA A 12 -42.23 -2.75 40.60
CA ALA A 12 -42.19 -1.66 39.62
C ALA A 12 -40.74 -1.15 39.38
N TRP A 13 -39.96 -1.02 40.44
CA TRP A 13 -38.55 -0.63 40.33
C TRP A 13 -37.68 -1.72 39.69
N ALA A 14 -37.92 -2.99 40.00
CA ALA A 14 -37.21 -4.11 39.38
C ALA A 14 -37.48 -4.18 37.87
N GLY A 15 -38.70 -3.96 37.43
CA GLY A 15 -39.08 -3.89 36.02
C GLY A 15 -38.42 -2.69 35.31
N ALA A 16 -38.40 -1.52 35.94
CA ALA A 16 -37.77 -0.32 35.38
C ALA A 16 -36.24 -0.47 35.23
N MET A 17 -35.56 -1.06 36.22
CA MET A 17 -34.14 -1.34 36.16
C MET A 17 -33.79 -2.37 35.07
N SER A 18 -34.60 -3.42 34.91
CA SER A 18 -34.39 -4.42 33.86
C SER A 18 -34.53 -3.82 32.46
N VAL A 19 -35.55 -2.99 32.22
CA VAL A 19 -35.72 -2.31 30.91
C VAL A 19 -34.62 -1.29 30.64
N ALA A 20 -34.15 -0.58 31.67
CA ALA A 20 -33.03 0.36 31.53
C ALA A 20 -31.71 -0.37 31.22
N ALA A 21 -31.46 -1.51 31.87
CA ALA A 21 -30.28 -2.33 31.63
C ALA A 21 -30.26 -2.92 30.19
N ILE A 22 -31.41 -3.43 29.72
CA ILE A 22 -31.55 -3.94 28.35
C ILE A 22 -31.33 -2.81 27.33
N ARG A 23 -31.87 -1.61 27.56
CA ARG A 23 -31.73 -0.45 26.69
C ARG A 23 -30.30 0.10 26.68
N CYS A 24 -29.62 0.05 27.82
CA CYS A 24 -28.19 0.43 27.91
C CYS A 24 -27.29 -0.59 27.18
N SER A 25 -27.53 -1.89 27.35
CA SER A 25 -26.79 -2.96 26.68
C SER A 25 -26.97 -2.92 25.15
N SER A 26 -28.19 -2.68 24.67
CA SER A 26 -28.46 -2.59 23.23
C SER A 26 -27.79 -1.35 22.58
N ARG A 27 -27.70 -0.23 23.32
CA ARG A 27 -27.06 0.99 22.82
C ARG A 27 -25.54 0.85 22.78
N THR A 28 -24.92 0.21 23.77
CA THR A 28 -23.46 -0.02 23.77
C THR A 28 -23.04 -1.02 22.71
N THR A 29 -23.80 -2.09 22.48
CA THR A 29 -23.48 -3.05 21.40
C THR A 29 -23.66 -2.44 20.01
N SER A 30 -24.66 -1.60 19.79
CA SER A 30 -24.86 -0.93 18.49
C SER A 30 -23.78 0.11 18.20
N VAL A 31 -23.32 0.85 19.20
CA VAL A 31 -22.21 1.82 19.05
C VAL A 31 -20.89 1.11 18.79
N SER A 32 -20.61 -0.01 19.47
CA SER A 32 -19.37 -0.78 19.25
C SER A 32 -19.34 -1.43 17.87
N SER A 33 -20.45 -1.99 17.40
CA SER A 33 -20.53 -2.56 16.06
C SER A 33 -20.44 -1.49 14.96
N ALA A 34 -21.08 -0.34 15.13
CA ALA A 34 -20.97 0.77 14.17
C ALA A 34 -19.57 1.37 14.12
N SER A 35 -18.90 1.50 15.27
CA SER A 35 -17.51 1.97 15.33
C SER A 35 -16.54 0.95 14.70
N TYR A 36 -16.74 -0.34 14.95
CA TYR A 36 -15.98 -1.42 14.34
C TYR A 36 -16.15 -1.48 12.82
N LEU A 37 -17.37 -1.36 12.32
CA LEU A 37 -17.64 -1.31 10.88
C LEU A 37 -17.05 -0.06 10.21
N ARG A 38 -17.09 1.07 10.89
CA ARG A 38 -16.47 2.32 10.43
C ARG A 38 -14.95 2.22 10.39
N TRP A 39 -14.36 1.60 11.40
CA TRP A 39 -12.94 1.31 11.47
C TRP A 39 -12.52 0.33 10.36
N LYS A 40 -13.24 -0.77 10.14
CA LYS A 40 -13.01 -1.68 9.01
C LYS A 40 -13.11 -0.98 7.65
N LYS A 41 -14.11 -0.12 7.44
CA LYS A 41 -14.23 0.67 6.21
C LYS A 41 -13.07 1.63 6.03
N ALA A 42 -12.60 2.29 7.07
CA ALA A 42 -11.47 3.21 7.01
C ALA A 42 -10.15 2.49 6.66
N ILE A 43 -9.95 1.27 7.14
CA ILE A 43 -8.79 0.44 6.77
C ILE A 43 -8.92 -0.11 5.35
N ALA A 44 -10.08 -0.63 4.98
CA ALA A 44 -10.31 -1.26 3.68
C ALA A 44 -10.38 -0.26 2.50
N SER A 45 -10.70 0.99 2.76
CA SER A 45 -10.92 2.02 1.73
C SER A 45 -9.79 3.06 1.64
N SER A 46 -8.62 2.81 2.25
CA SER A 46 -7.51 3.74 2.06
C SER A 46 -7.12 3.79 0.58
N TYR A 47 -6.88 5.00 0.06
CA TYR A 47 -6.42 5.21 -1.31
C TYR A 47 -5.22 4.31 -1.67
N ALA A 48 -4.38 4.03 -0.69
CA ALA A 48 -3.24 3.13 -0.81
C ALA A 48 -3.63 1.68 -1.14
N SER A 49 -4.73 1.14 -0.59
CA SER A 49 -5.15 -0.25 -0.89
C SER A 49 -5.71 -0.42 -2.30
N ARG A 50 -6.32 0.63 -2.86
CA ARG A 50 -6.83 0.61 -4.25
C ARG A 50 -5.71 0.69 -5.28
N THR A 51 -4.68 1.50 -5.01
CA THR A 51 -3.51 1.61 -5.90
C THR A 51 -2.65 0.35 -5.90
N MET A 52 -2.61 -0.41 -4.80
CA MET A 52 -1.87 -1.68 -4.73
C MET A 52 -2.42 -2.76 -5.66
N TYR A 53 -3.73 -2.80 -5.86
CA TYR A 53 -4.34 -3.79 -6.75
C TYR A 53 -3.84 -3.66 -8.20
N TRP A 54 -3.64 -2.42 -8.67
CA TRP A 54 -3.16 -2.14 -10.02
C TRP A 54 -1.63 -2.12 -10.11
N SER A 55 -0.93 -1.68 -9.05
CA SER A 55 0.53 -1.58 -9.07
C SER A 55 1.23 -2.93 -9.13
N GLY A 56 0.65 -3.99 -8.54
CA GLY A 56 1.21 -5.35 -8.61
C GLY A 56 1.36 -5.86 -10.04
N PRO A 57 0.29 -5.95 -10.83
CA PRO A 57 0.36 -6.36 -12.23
C PRO A 57 1.28 -5.48 -13.10
N ILE A 58 1.29 -4.16 -12.87
CA ILE A 58 2.16 -3.23 -13.62
C ILE A 58 3.64 -3.50 -13.30
N VAL A 59 3.98 -3.68 -12.02
CA VAL A 59 5.34 -4.03 -11.60
C VAL A 59 5.76 -5.38 -12.18
N LEU A 60 4.88 -6.39 -12.18
CA LEU A 60 5.16 -7.69 -12.79
C LEU A 60 5.44 -7.55 -14.30
N ALA A 61 4.60 -6.81 -15.03
CA ALA A 61 4.81 -6.54 -16.45
C ALA A 61 6.14 -5.81 -16.70
N PHE A 62 6.50 -4.85 -15.85
CA PHE A 62 7.78 -4.17 -15.92
C PHE A 62 8.96 -5.12 -15.69
N VAL A 63 8.89 -6.01 -14.69
CA VAL A 63 9.95 -7.00 -14.43
C VAL A 63 10.15 -7.91 -15.62
N ILE A 64 9.06 -8.41 -16.23
CA ILE A 64 9.16 -9.25 -17.44
C ILE A 64 9.82 -8.47 -18.59
N PHE A 65 9.36 -7.23 -18.84
CA PHE A 65 9.96 -6.38 -19.87
C PHE A 65 11.44 -6.10 -19.59
N HIS A 66 11.80 -5.79 -18.35
CA HIS A 66 13.18 -5.54 -17.92
C HIS A 66 14.10 -6.74 -18.21
N LEU A 67 13.65 -7.96 -17.87
CA LEU A 67 14.41 -9.18 -18.14
C LEU A 67 14.55 -9.44 -19.64
N LEU A 68 13.50 -9.26 -20.41
CA LEU A 68 13.54 -9.45 -21.87
C LEU A 68 14.38 -8.39 -22.57
N HIS A 69 14.45 -7.17 -22.05
CA HIS A 69 15.19 -6.05 -22.62
C HIS A 69 16.68 -6.11 -22.30
N LEU A 70 17.04 -6.21 -20.99
CA LEU A 70 18.45 -6.07 -20.56
C LEU A 70 19.16 -7.40 -20.28
N THR A 71 18.42 -8.48 -20.00
CA THR A 71 19.03 -9.77 -19.65
C THR A 71 19.01 -10.75 -20.82
N ALA A 72 17.85 -10.92 -21.45
CA ALA A 72 17.68 -11.90 -22.54
C ALA A 72 17.92 -11.30 -23.93
N GLY A 73 17.86 -9.97 -24.06
CA GLY A 73 18.08 -9.28 -25.33
C GLY A 73 17.03 -9.49 -26.41
N TYR A 74 15.92 -10.19 -26.12
CA TYR A 74 14.86 -10.45 -27.10
C TYR A 74 14.12 -9.19 -27.56
N ILE A 75 14.01 -8.21 -26.68
CA ILE A 75 13.35 -6.93 -26.97
C ILE A 75 14.37 -5.83 -26.68
N HIS A 76 15.33 -5.64 -27.60
CA HIS A 76 16.37 -4.61 -27.45
C HIS A 76 16.27 -3.61 -28.60
N PRO A 77 15.44 -2.55 -28.47
CA PRO A 77 15.38 -1.50 -29.48
C PRO A 77 16.64 -0.63 -29.40
N GLY A 78 17.25 -0.40 -30.51
CA GLY A 78 18.51 0.38 -30.62
C GLY A 78 19.63 -0.40 -31.29
N ALA A 79 20.85 -0.34 -30.74
CA ALA A 79 21.97 -1.11 -31.24
C ALA A 79 21.81 -2.61 -30.91
N ALA A 80 22.60 -3.44 -31.63
CA ALA A 80 22.55 -4.89 -31.43
C ALA A 80 22.93 -5.27 -29.98
N PHE A 81 22.17 -6.18 -29.40
CA PHE A 81 22.46 -6.73 -28.09
C PHE A 81 23.76 -7.56 -28.12
N ILE A 82 24.68 -7.29 -27.21
CA ILE A 82 25.96 -8.01 -27.08
C ILE A 82 25.90 -8.84 -25.80
N GLU A 83 25.96 -10.15 -25.95
CA GLU A 83 25.95 -11.06 -24.80
C GLU A 83 27.20 -10.85 -23.93
N GLY A 84 26.98 -10.63 -22.63
CA GLY A 84 28.05 -10.38 -21.65
C GLY A 84 28.48 -8.92 -21.49
N ASP A 85 28.14 -8.01 -22.42
CA ASP A 85 28.45 -6.59 -22.30
C ASP A 85 27.24 -5.80 -21.73
N VAL A 86 27.12 -5.82 -20.42
CA VAL A 86 26.03 -5.16 -19.70
C VAL A 86 26.07 -3.63 -19.90
N TYR A 87 27.27 -3.04 -19.92
CA TYR A 87 27.41 -1.60 -20.08
C TYR A 87 26.88 -1.13 -21.43
N HIS A 88 27.36 -1.76 -22.52
CA HIS A 88 26.89 -1.46 -23.86
C HIS A 88 25.38 -1.60 -23.99
N ASN A 89 24.82 -2.71 -23.51
CA ASN A 89 23.39 -2.98 -23.62
C ASN A 89 22.54 -1.96 -22.88
N VAL A 90 22.98 -1.52 -21.70
CA VAL A 90 22.29 -0.50 -20.92
C VAL A 90 22.34 0.86 -21.63
N VAL A 91 23.52 1.27 -22.11
CA VAL A 91 23.67 2.55 -22.80
C VAL A 91 22.88 2.56 -24.11
N ALA A 92 23.05 1.54 -24.96
CA ALA A 92 22.33 1.42 -26.23
C ALA A 92 20.81 1.38 -26.03
N GLY A 93 20.33 0.65 -25.03
CA GLY A 93 18.89 0.55 -24.71
C GLY A 93 18.29 1.88 -24.25
N PHE A 94 19.02 2.65 -23.43
CA PHE A 94 18.54 3.94 -22.91
C PHE A 94 18.78 5.13 -23.83
N GLN A 95 19.55 5.00 -24.90
CA GLN A 95 19.62 6.01 -25.98
C GLN A 95 18.28 6.15 -26.71
N VAL A 96 17.44 5.12 -26.67
CA VAL A 96 16.08 5.15 -27.22
C VAL A 96 15.15 5.86 -26.24
N TRP A 97 14.76 7.10 -26.53
CA TRP A 97 14.04 8.00 -25.61
C TRP A 97 12.77 7.43 -25.01
N TRP A 98 11.96 6.70 -25.79
CA TRP A 98 10.70 6.13 -25.28
C TRP A 98 10.93 4.97 -24.29
N VAL A 99 12.05 4.21 -24.45
CA VAL A 99 12.46 3.17 -23.50
C VAL A 99 12.82 3.83 -22.17
N SER A 100 13.64 4.88 -22.21
CA SER A 100 14.04 5.63 -21.01
C SER A 100 12.83 6.22 -20.28
N VAL A 101 11.87 6.82 -21.00
CA VAL A 101 10.63 7.34 -20.42
C VAL A 101 9.80 6.21 -19.77
N TRP A 102 9.69 5.06 -20.46
CA TRP A 102 8.99 3.90 -19.92
C TRP A 102 9.64 3.38 -18.62
N TYR A 103 10.97 3.30 -18.58
CA TYR A 103 11.71 2.91 -17.38
C TYR A 103 11.51 3.91 -16.24
N ILE A 104 11.65 5.21 -16.48
CA ILE A 104 11.43 6.25 -15.46
C ILE A 104 10.03 6.15 -14.86
N PHE A 105 9.01 6.03 -15.70
CA PHE A 105 7.63 5.87 -15.25
C PHE A 105 7.46 4.61 -14.39
N SER A 106 7.99 3.47 -14.85
CA SER A 106 7.91 2.20 -14.14
C SER A 106 8.65 2.21 -12.81
N ILE A 107 9.83 2.86 -12.74
CA ILE A 107 10.61 3.00 -11.50
C ILE A 107 9.86 3.87 -10.47
N ILE A 108 9.16 4.92 -10.90
CA ILE A 108 8.32 5.73 -10.00
C ILE A 108 7.19 4.88 -9.41
N LEU A 109 6.50 4.10 -10.25
CA LEU A 109 5.44 3.19 -9.78
C LEU A 109 5.99 2.11 -8.84
N LEU A 110 7.15 1.55 -9.16
CA LEU A 110 7.85 0.60 -8.29
C LEU A 110 8.20 1.23 -6.94
N GLY A 111 8.66 2.47 -6.91
CA GLY A 111 8.94 3.19 -5.67
C GLY A 111 7.70 3.39 -4.79
N LEU A 112 6.56 3.73 -5.38
CA LEU A 112 5.29 3.83 -4.66
C LEU A 112 4.84 2.47 -4.13
N HIS A 113 5.00 1.41 -4.91
CA HIS A 113 4.73 0.04 -4.50
C HIS A 113 5.63 -0.40 -3.34
N LEU A 114 6.93 -0.16 -3.45
CA LEU A 114 7.92 -0.49 -2.44
C LEU A 114 7.67 0.25 -1.11
N ARG A 115 7.40 1.56 -1.17
CA ARG A 115 7.03 2.36 0.02
C ARG A 115 5.86 1.73 0.76
N HIS A 116 4.81 1.35 0.03
CA HIS A 116 3.63 0.73 0.63
C HIS A 116 3.96 -0.68 1.15
N GLY A 117 4.71 -1.47 0.40
CA GLY A 117 5.15 -2.81 0.79
C GLY A 117 5.97 -2.82 2.07
N ILE A 118 6.95 -1.92 2.20
CA ILE A 118 7.77 -1.78 3.41
C ILE A 118 6.90 -1.44 4.62
N TRP A 119 5.98 -0.47 4.48
CA TRP A 119 5.06 -0.12 5.57
C TRP A 119 4.15 -1.30 5.95
N SER A 120 3.57 -1.99 4.96
CA SER A 120 2.72 -3.16 5.18
C SER A 120 3.47 -4.30 5.86
N MET A 121 4.74 -4.51 5.50
CA MET A 121 5.62 -5.51 6.13
C MET A 121 5.76 -5.24 7.63
N PHE A 122 6.05 -4.01 8.04
CA PHE A 122 6.16 -3.66 9.46
C PHE A 122 4.85 -3.83 10.22
N GLN A 123 3.72 -3.56 9.57
CA GLN A 123 2.40 -3.84 10.16
C GLN A 123 2.17 -5.34 10.38
N SER A 124 2.56 -6.18 9.42
CA SER A 124 2.42 -7.63 9.51
C SER A 124 3.32 -8.25 10.59
N LEU A 125 4.48 -7.64 10.85
CA LEU A 125 5.39 -8.01 11.93
C LEU A 125 4.92 -7.53 13.33
N GLY A 126 3.76 -6.89 13.42
CA GLY A 126 3.21 -6.41 14.68
C GLY A 126 3.85 -5.13 15.23
N MET A 127 4.71 -4.46 14.46
CA MET A 127 5.40 -3.22 14.86
C MET A 127 4.51 -1.97 14.76
N ASN A 128 3.20 -2.15 14.85
CA ASN A 128 2.22 -1.07 14.72
C ASN A 128 1.93 -0.42 16.09
N HIS A 129 2.88 0.34 16.61
CA HIS A 129 2.72 1.11 17.83
C HIS A 129 2.63 2.61 17.52
N PRO A 130 1.72 3.39 18.13
CA PRO A 130 1.53 4.82 17.84
C PRO A 130 2.81 5.65 17.88
N ARG A 131 3.75 5.31 18.77
CA ARG A 131 5.02 6.01 18.94
C ARG A 131 6.00 5.78 17.80
N HIS A 132 6.03 4.57 17.20
CA HIS A 132 7.00 4.19 16.15
C HIS A 132 6.43 4.29 14.74
N THR A 133 5.11 4.28 14.59
CA THR A 133 4.40 4.37 13.30
C THR A 133 4.87 5.54 12.42
N PRO A 134 5.03 6.80 12.92
CA PRO A 134 5.49 7.90 12.06
C PRO A 134 6.93 7.69 11.58
N ILE A 135 7.80 7.18 12.43
CA ILE A 135 9.22 6.91 12.09
C ILE A 135 9.31 5.83 11.00
N LEU A 136 8.56 4.73 11.15
CA LEU A 136 8.56 3.65 10.17
C LEU A 136 7.99 4.09 8.80
N LYS A 137 6.97 4.94 8.79
CA LYS A 137 6.45 5.54 7.56
C LYS A 137 7.47 6.44 6.88
N SER A 138 8.19 7.25 7.65
CA SER A 138 9.26 8.10 7.13
C SER A 138 10.42 7.26 6.60
N ALA A 139 10.83 6.22 7.30
CA ALA A 139 11.85 5.28 6.85
C ALA A 139 11.47 4.61 5.52
N ALA A 140 10.22 4.14 5.37
CA ALA A 140 9.72 3.57 4.13
C ALA A 140 9.75 4.59 2.97
N TRP A 141 9.47 5.87 3.23
CA TRP A 141 9.62 6.95 2.25
C TRP A 141 11.07 7.17 1.83
N VAL A 142 11.99 7.28 2.80
CA VAL A 142 13.40 7.53 2.53
C VAL A 142 14.00 6.38 1.72
N VAL A 143 13.76 5.14 2.10
CA VAL A 143 14.26 3.96 1.37
C VAL A 143 13.73 3.95 -0.05
N ALA A 144 12.41 4.14 -0.26
CA ALA A 144 11.83 4.17 -1.59
C ALA A 144 12.41 5.31 -2.45
N LEU A 145 12.60 6.50 -1.87
CA LEU A 145 13.14 7.67 -2.57
C LEU A 145 14.60 7.46 -2.99
N VAL A 146 15.45 6.93 -2.13
CA VAL A 146 16.85 6.63 -2.44
C VAL A 146 16.95 5.63 -3.60
N ILE A 147 16.14 4.58 -3.57
CA ILE A 147 16.10 3.57 -4.64
C ILE A 147 15.62 4.21 -5.95
N VAL A 148 14.52 4.95 -5.93
CA VAL A 148 13.96 5.62 -7.13
C VAL A 148 14.97 6.59 -7.75
N LEU A 149 15.59 7.45 -6.95
CA LEU A 149 16.57 8.42 -7.46
C LEU A 149 17.80 7.72 -8.01
N GLY A 150 18.31 6.68 -7.35
CA GLY A 150 19.44 5.90 -7.82
C GLY A 150 19.18 5.26 -9.18
N TYR A 151 18.03 4.61 -9.36
CA TYR A 151 17.71 3.95 -10.63
C TYR A 151 17.29 4.92 -11.74
N ILE A 152 16.63 6.03 -11.43
CA ILE A 152 16.27 7.06 -12.44
C ILE A 152 17.51 7.80 -12.94
N SER A 153 18.57 7.93 -12.15
CA SER A 153 19.81 8.58 -12.58
C SER A 153 20.45 7.90 -13.79
N ILE A 154 20.27 6.58 -13.96
CA ILE A 154 20.85 5.81 -15.07
C ILE A 154 20.26 6.25 -16.43
N PRO A 155 18.96 6.12 -16.71
CA PRO A 155 18.41 6.56 -17.99
C PRO A 155 18.57 8.06 -18.22
N ILE A 156 18.53 8.89 -17.18
CA ILE A 156 18.75 10.33 -17.31
C ILE A 156 20.17 10.63 -17.75
N SER A 157 21.20 9.99 -17.16
CA SER A 157 22.60 10.22 -17.51
C SER A 157 22.92 9.80 -18.95
N VAL A 158 22.28 8.73 -19.44
CA VAL A 158 22.39 8.30 -20.83
C VAL A 158 21.70 9.29 -21.77
N MET A 159 20.47 9.73 -21.44
CA MET A 159 19.73 10.71 -22.25
C MET A 159 20.46 12.07 -22.33
N LEU A 160 21.14 12.49 -21.27
CA LEU A 160 21.95 13.72 -21.25
C LEU A 160 23.32 13.56 -21.92
N GLY A 161 23.67 12.35 -22.35
CA GLY A 161 24.96 12.07 -23.01
C GLY A 161 26.17 12.13 -22.06
N VAL A 162 25.93 12.08 -20.75
CA VAL A 162 26.99 12.00 -19.72
C VAL A 162 27.67 10.64 -19.79
N VAL A 163 26.90 9.60 -20.05
CA VAL A 163 27.33 8.22 -20.24
C VAL A 163 27.06 7.86 -21.71
N LYS A 164 28.11 7.37 -22.39
CA LYS A 164 28.09 7.03 -23.83
C LYS A 164 28.65 5.65 -24.06
#